data_c8dddb62cf2e54116428f5ddc7f4a128
#
_entry.id   c8dddb62cf2e54116428f5ddc7f4a128
#
_cell.length_a   1.000
_cell.length_b   1.000
_cell.length_c   1.000
_cell.angle_alpha   90.00
_cell.angle_beta   90.00
_cell.angle_gamma   90.00
#
_symmetry.space_group_name_H-M   'P 1'
#
loop_
_entity.id
_entity.type
_entity.pdbx_description
1 polymer ?
#
loop_
_entity_poly.entity_id
_entity_poly.type
_entity_poly.pdbx_seq_one_letter_code
_entity_poly.pdbx_strand_id
1 'polypeptide(L)'
;QRKPSLTTLRYAVDLLISSQQLVVFPEGKINRLGEPVKLKKGLIRLAQLASNKGLEIKIVPVGLAYSDVVPKFSGSASICFSKPIIISRDFKQSTNEFNIELSKSMRSAEQSALLAVGRR
;
A
#
# COMPACT_ATOMS: atom_id res chain seq x y z
N GLN A 1 -16.75 3.93 -5.22
CA GLN A 1 -15.66 4.81 -4.82
C GLN A 1 -15.19 5.67 -5.95
N ARG A 2 -14.85 6.86 -5.60
CA ARG A 2 -14.39 7.84 -6.57
C ARG A 2 -12.91 7.64 -6.88
N LYS A 3 -12.54 7.87 -8.13
CA LYS A 3 -11.14 8.02 -8.49
C LYS A 3 -10.62 9.32 -7.87
N PRO A 4 -9.36 9.36 -7.41
CA PRO A 4 -8.77 10.62 -6.96
C PRO A 4 -8.81 11.64 -8.09
N SER A 5 -9.12 12.88 -7.76
CA SER A 5 -9.07 13.96 -8.73
C SER A 5 -7.61 14.25 -9.11
N LEU A 6 -7.41 14.86 -10.28
CA LEU A 6 -6.07 15.27 -10.69
C LEU A 6 -5.47 16.26 -9.69
N THR A 7 -6.29 17.13 -9.11
CA THR A 7 -5.83 18.07 -8.09
C THR A 7 -5.29 17.32 -6.87
N THR A 8 -6.00 16.29 -6.41
CA THR A 8 -5.57 15.47 -5.27
C THR A 8 -4.24 14.77 -5.58
N LEU A 9 -4.11 14.20 -6.79
CA LEU A 9 -2.88 13.55 -7.19
C LEU A 9 -1.70 14.52 -7.25
N ARG A 10 -1.92 15.71 -7.79
CA ARG A 10 -0.88 16.74 -7.84
C ARG A 10 -0.43 17.17 -6.44
N TYR A 11 -1.38 17.34 -5.54
CA TYR A 11 -1.06 17.69 -4.16
C TYR A 11 -0.20 16.60 -3.51
N ALA A 12 -0.57 15.34 -3.72
CA ALA A 12 0.21 14.22 -3.18
C ALA A 12 1.62 14.17 -3.78
N VAL A 13 1.76 14.41 -5.09
CA VAL A 13 3.09 14.49 -5.73
C VAL A 13 3.91 15.61 -5.12
N ASP A 14 3.30 16.78 -4.89
CA ASP A 14 4.01 17.91 -4.28
C ASP A 14 4.50 17.58 -2.87
N LEU A 15 3.73 16.83 -2.10
CA LEU A 15 4.17 16.37 -0.78
C LEU A 15 5.38 15.44 -0.90
N LEU A 16 5.38 14.53 -1.88
CA LEU A 16 6.51 13.63 -2.10
C LEU A 16 7.76 14.40 -2.54
N ILE A 17 7.60 15.41 -3.40
CA ILE A 17 8.71 16.27 -3.81
C ILE A 17 9.30 16.98 -2.60
N SER A 18 8.48 17.34 -1.62
CA SER A 18 8.92 17.97 -0.38
C SER A 18 9.47 16.98 0.64
N SER A 19 9.76 15.75 0.23
CA SER A 19 10.31 14.69 1.08
C SER A 19 9.36 14.25 2.19
N GLN A 20 8.06 14.43 1.99
CA GLN A 20 7.04 13.93 2.92
C GLN A 20 6.74 12.46 2.62
N GLN A 21 6.27 11.75 3.63
CA GLN A 21 5.81 10.37 3.49
C GLN A 21 4.29 10.36 3.44
N LEU A 22 3.74 9.46 2.62
CA LEU A 22 2.29 9.30 2.50
C LEU A 22 1.91 7.89 2.91
N VAL A 23 0.82 7.78 3.67
CA VAL A 23 0.18 6.49 3.95
C VAL A 23 -1.04 6.38 3.05
N VAL A 24 -1.13 5.27 2.33
CA VAL A 24 -2.19 5.05 1.35
C VAL A 24 -2.84 3.70 1.60
N PHE A 25 -4.15 3.65 1.49
CA PHE A 25 -4.92 2.41 1.53
C PHE A 25 -5.39 2.09 0.11
N PRO A 26 -4.56 1.38 -0.67
CA PRO A 26 -4.82 1.23 -2.11
C PRO A 26 -6.04 0.38 -2.44
N GLU A 27 -6.53 -0.41 -1.49
CA GLU A 27 -7.76 -1.19 -1.67
C GLU A 27 -9.00 -0.28 -1.76
N GLY A 28 -8.92 0.89 -1.14
CA GLY A 28 -10.03 1.82 -1.10
C GLY A 28 -11.23 1.37 -0.29
N LYS A 29 -11.13 0.24 0.40
CA LYS A 29 -12.20 -0.30 1.24
C LYS A 29 -11.60 -1.27 2.25
N ILE A 30 -12.39 -1.63 3.26
CA ILE A 30 -11.98 -2.62 4.25
C ILE A 30 -12.00 -4.01 3.60
N ASN A 31 -10.87 -4.72 3.70
CA ASN A 31 -10.75 -6.10 3.25
C ASN A 31 -10.97 -7.06 4.41
N ARG A 32 -11.70 -8.14 4.13
CA ARG A 32 -11.85 -9.24 5.08
C ARG A 32 -10.75 -10.25 4.85
N LEU A 33 -10.38 -10.96 5.91
CA LEU A 33 -9.40 -12.03 5.82
C LEU A 33 -9.86 -13.08 4.81
N GLY A 34 -8.91 -13.54 4.01
CA GLY A 34 -9.17 -14.54 3.00
C GLY A 34 -9.68 -14.01 1.67
N GLU A 35 -10.09 -12.75 1.61
CA GLU A 35 -10.51 -12.14 0.34
C GLU A 35 -9.30 -11.68 -0.46
N PRO A 36 -9.35 -11.77 -1.79
CA PRO A 36 -8.30 -11.19 -2.62
C PRO A 36 -8.20 -9.68 -2.40
N VAL A 37 -6.97 -9.17 -2.38
CA VAL A 37 -6.74 -7.73 -2.29
C VAL A 37 -6.97 -7.12 -3.66
N LYS A 38 -7.97 -6.25 -3.76
CA LYS A 38 -8.26 -5.52 -5.00
C LYS A 38 -7.75 -4.09 -4.84
N LEU A 39 -6.85 -3.69 -5.71
CA LEU A 39 -6.20 -2.40 -5.60
C LEU A 39 -6.77 -1.42 -6.60
N LYS A 40 -6.95 -0.18 -6.16
CA LYS A 40 -7.35 0.92 -7.04
C LYS A 40 -6.14 1.40 -7.82
N LYS A 41 -6.41 2.00 -8.98
CA LYS A 41 -5.35 2.47 -9.87
C LYS A 41 -4.69 3.78 -9.41
N GLY A 42 -5.23 4.41 -8.37
CA GLY A 42 -4.73 5.70 -7.90
C GLY A 42 -3.28 5.67 -7.45
N LEU A 43 -2.87 4.59 -6.79
CA LEU A 43 -1.51 4.49 -6.28
C LEU A 43 -0.49 4.42 -7.42
N ILE A 44 -0.72 3.58 -8.42
CA ILE A 44 0.23 3.48 -9.54
C ILE A 44 0.25 4.78 -10.35
N ARG A 45 -0.89 5.45 -10.49
CA ARG A 45 -0.92 6.75 -11.16
C ARG A 45 -0.11 7.79 -10.40
N LEU A 46 -0.25 7.82 -9.07
CA LEU A 46 0.54 8.71 -8.23
C LEU A 46 2.04 8.45 -8.41
N ALA A 47 2.43 7.18 -8.35
CA ALA A 47 3.83 6.80 -8.50
C ALA A 47 4.38 7.16 -9.88
N GLN A 48 3.58 6.97 -10.94
CA GLN A 48 3.97 7.35 -12.30
C GLN A 48 4.16 8.85 -12.44
N LEU A 49 3.23 9.64 -11.89
CA LEU A 49 3.35 11.09 -11.94
C LEU A 49 4.59 11.58 -11.21
N ALA A 50 4.88 11.01 -10.04
CA ALA A 50 6.04 11.39 -9.26
C ALA A 50 7.34 10.98 -9.98
N SER A 51 7.39 9.79 -10.55
CA SER A 51 8.58 9.33 -11.26
C SER A 51 8.83 10.14 -12.53
N ASN A 52 7.78 10.60 -13.21
CA ASN A 52 7.92 11.47 -14.37
C ASN A 52 8.54 12.81 -14.00
N LYS A 53 8.48 13.22 -12.76
CA LYS A 53 9.13 14.43 -12.25
C LYS A 53 10.54 14.17 -11.75
N GLY A 54 11.07 12.96 -11.96
CA GLY A 54 12.42 12.61 -11.59
C GLY A 54 12.59 12.01 -10.21
N LEU A 55 11.48 11.75 -9.50
CA LEU A 55 11.57 11.13 -8.19
C LEU A 55 11.67 9.62 -8.28
N GLU A 56 12.48 9.04 -7.40
CA GLU A 56 12.44 7.61 -7.15
C GLU A 56 11.50 7.37 -5.96
N ILE A 57 10.46 6.57 -6.19
CA ILE A 57 9.43 6.33 -5.20
C ILE A 57 9.63 4.95 -4.59
N LYS A 58 9.64 4.89 -3.26
CA LYS A 58 9.66 3.64 -2.52
C LYS A 58 8.26 3.38 -1.97
N ILE A 59 7.68 2.26 -2.37
CA ILE A 59 6.39 1.82 -1.86
C ILE A 59 6.66 0.67 -0.90
N VAL A 60 6.30 0.85 0.36
CA VAL A 60 6.53 -0.16 1.39
C VAL A 60 5.19 -0.82 1.72
N PRO A 61 5.01 -2.09 1.31
CA PRO A 61 3.80 -2.81 1.70
C PRO A 61 3.77 -3.05 3.21
N VAL A 62 2.61 -2.82 3.82
CA VAL A 62 2.46 -2.91 5.26
C VAL A 62 1.30 -3.84 5.58
N GLY A 63 1.52 -4.75 6.52
CA GLY A 63 0.49 -5.62 7.07
C GLY A 63 0.18 -5.22 8.49
N LEU A 64 -1.10 -5.18 8.82
CA LEU A 64 -1.58 -4.85 10.16
C LEU A 64 -2.51 -5.95 10.63
N ALA A 65 -2.34 -6.40 11.86
CA ALA A 65 -3.21 -7.42 12.44
C ALA A 65 -3.45 -7.14 13.92
N TYR A 66 -4.60 -7.58 14.37
CA TYR A 66 -5.01 -7.50 15.77
C TYR A 66 -5.19 -8.91 16.32
N SER A 67 -4.99 -9.07 17.64
CA SER A 67 -5.12 -10.37 18.28
C SER A 67 -6.54 -10.93 18.23
N ASP A 68 -7.54 -10.06 18.04
CA ASP A 68 -8.95 -10.43 17.94
C ASP A 68 -9.51 -10.00 16.59
N VAL A 69 -10.53 -10.72 16.11
CA VAL A 69 -11.20 -10.37 14.84
C VAL A 69 -11.73 -8.94 14.90
N VAL A 70 -12.33 -8.58 16.06
CA VAL A 70 -12.72 -7.21 16.34
C VAL A 70 -11.75 -6.67 17.39
N PRO A 71 -11.02 -5.57 17.10
CA PRO A 71 -10.01 -5.07 18.04
C PRO A 71 -10.62 -4.74 19.40
N LYS A 72 -9.91 -5.15 20.46
CA LYS A 72 -10.30 -4.87 21.84
C LYS A 72 -9.28 -3.96 22.48
N PHE A 73 -9.72 -3.19 23.49
CA PHE A 73 -8.84 -2.31 24.24
C PHE A 73 -7.67 -3.04 24.86
N SER A 74 -7.89 -4.27 25.39
CA SER A 74 -6.85 -5.07 26.03
C SER A 74 -6.14 -6.01 25.06
N GLY A 75 -6.47 -5.95 23.77
CA GLY A 75 -5.86 -6.83 22.78
C GLY A 75 -4.49 -6.36 22.33
N SER A 76 -3.85 -7.16 21.51
CA SER A 76 -2.56 -6.87 20.91
C SER A 76 -2.72 -6.53 19.42
N ALA A 77 -1.76 -5.82 18.89
CA ALA A 77 -1.71 -5.51 17.46
C ALA A 77 -0.27 -5.74 16.97
N SER A 78 -0.16 -5.99 15.69
CA SER A 78 1.14 -6.17 15.03
C SER A 78 1.14 -5.43 13.71
N ILE A 79 2.29 -4.88 13.37
CA ILE A 79 2.51 -4.26 12.07
C ILE A 79 3.79 -4.86 11.48
N CYS A 80 3.71 -5.27 10.22
CA CYS A 80 4.85 -5.86 9.52
C CYS A 80 5.05 -5.15 8.20
N PHE A 81 6.31 -4.99 7.81
CA PHE A 81 6.69 -4.31 6.58
C PHE A 81 7.36 -5.31 5.65
N SER A 82 6.95 -5.29 4.39
CA SER A 82 7.63 -6.06 3.34
C SER A 82 8.71 -5.23 2.68
N LYS A 83 9.49 -5.85 1.78
CA LYS A 83 10.52 -5.14 1.03
C LYS A 83 9.91 -4.01 0.23
N PRO A 84 10.58 -2.85 0.15
CA PRO A 84 10.11 -1.76 -0.68
C PRO A 84 10.07 -2.14 -2.17
N ILE A 85 9.05 -1.64 -2.86
CA ILE A 85 8.99 -1.69 -4.32
C ILE A 85 9.44 -0.32 -4.82
N ILE A 86 10.45 -0.31 -5.68
CA ILE A 86 11.04 0.95 -6.15
C ILE A 86 10.49 1.29 -7.52
N ILE A 87 9.96 2.48 -7.66
CA ILE A 87 9.43 2.98 -8.93
C ILE A 87 10.25 4.20 -9.34
N SER A 88 10.88 4.11 -10.50
CA SER A 88 11.66 5.19 -11.10
C SER A 88 11.20 5.34 -12.55
N ARG A 89 11.85 6.24 -13.30
CA ARG A 89 11.55 6.40 -14.72
C ARG A 89 11.75 5.12 -15.52
N ASP A 90 12.64 4.25 -15.05
CA ASP A 90 12.96 3.00 -15.74
C ASP A 90 12.03 1.86 -15.36
N PHE A 91 11.00 2.13 -14.57
CA PHE A 91 10.05 1.12 -14.15
C PHE A 91 9.28 0.56 -15.36
N LYS A 92 9.39 -0.74 -15.57
CA LYS A 92 8.91 -1.40 -16.79
C LYS A 92 7.63 -2.22 -16.61
N GLN A 93 7.18 -2.43 -15.37
CA GLN A 93 6.01 -3.26 -15.14
C GLN A 93 4.74 -2.56 -15.61
N SER A 94 3.79 -3.35 -16.11
CA SER A 94 2.44 -2.86 -16.39
C SER A 94 1.70 -2.60 -15.08
N THR A 95 0.59 -1.86 -15.17
CA THR A 95 -0.26 -1.62 -14.01
C THR A 95 -0.73 -2.93 -13.37
N ASN A 96 -1.10 -3.93 -14.20
CA ASN A 96 -1.54 -5.23 -13.70
C ASN A 96 -0.41 -5.97 -12.98
N GLU A 97 0.78 -5.99 -13.56
CA GLU A 97 1.93 -6.65 -12.94
C GLU A 97 2.27 -6.01 -11.60
N PHE A 98 2.29 -4.69 -11.56
CA PHE A 98 2.55 -3.95 -10.33
C PHE A 98 1.49 -4.27 -9.27
N ASN A 99 0.22 -4.25 -9.63
CA ASN A 99 -0.86 -4.53 -8.68
C ASN A 99 -0.79 -5.97 -8.16
N ILE A 100 -0.43 -6.94 -9.01
CA ILE A 100 -0.26 -8.33 -8.58
C ILE A 100 0.89 -8.42 -7.56
N GLU A 101 2.02 -7.81 -7.86
CA GLU A 101 3.18 -7.82 -6.97
C GLU A 101 2.86 -7.15 -5.64
N LEU A 102 2.25 -5.97 -5.68
CA LEU A 102 1.89 -5.23 -4.48
C LEU A 102 0.89 -6.01 -3.63
N SER A 103 -0.12 -6.58 -4.28
CA SER A 103 -1.14 -7.38 -3.60
C SER A 103 -0.54 -8.57 -2.87
N LYS A 104 0.38 -9.29 -3.51
CA LYS A 104 1.07 -10.41 -2.88
C LYS A 104 1.91 -9.96 -1.70
N SER A 105 2.64 -8.86 -1.84
CA SER A 105 3.48 -8.34 -0.77
C SER A 105 2.65 -7.87 0.41
N MET A 106 1.53 -7.21 0.17
CA MET A 106 0.62 -6.78 1.22
C MET A 106 0.02 -7.98 1.96
N ARG A 107 -0.40 -8.99 1.23
CA ARG A 107 -0.97 -10.20 1.85
C ARG A 107 0.07 -10.95 2.67
N SER A 108 1.30 -11.04 2.18
CA SER A 108 2.40 -11.65 2.92
C SER A 108 2.70 -10.88 4.21
N ALA A 109 2.73 -9.55 4.17
CA ALA A 109 2.93 -8.72 5.34
C ALA A 109 1.80 -8.91 6.35
N GLU A 110 0.56 -8.99 5.88
CA GLU A 110 -0.60 -9.24 6.72
C GLU A 110 -0.50 -10.60 7.43
N GLN A 111 -0.12 -11.65 6.69
CA GLN A 111 0.06 -12.97 7.27
C GLN A 111 1.13 -12.98 8.35
N SER A 112 2.25 -12.30 8.11
CA SER A 112 3.30 -12.17 9.11
C SER A 112 2.79 -11.44 10.36
N ALA A 113 1.98 -10.40 10.18
CA ALA A 113 1.39 -9.67 11.30
C ALA A 113 0.40 -10.54 12.07
N LEU A 114 -0.40 -11.35 11.37
CA LEU A 114 -1.34 -12.28 12.01
C LEU A 114 -0.60 -13.31 12.86
N LEU A 115 0.47 -13.88 12.34
CA LEU A 115 1.28 -14.84 13.09
C LEU A 115 1.89 -14.18 14.33
N ALA A 116 2.33 -12.94 14.23
CA ALA A 116 2.95 -12.23 15.34
C ALA A 116 1.98 -11.99 16.50
N VAL A 117 0.67 -11.90 16.25
CA VAL A 117 -0.34 -11.79 17.30
C VAL A 117 -1.01 -13.12 17.63
N GLY A 118 -0.47 -14.25 17.14
CA GLY A 118 -0.98 -15.58 17.47
C GLY A 118 -2.18 -16.04 16.64
N ARG A 119 -2.48 -15.39 15.54
CA ARG A 119 -3.58 -15.78 14.63
C ARG A 119 -3.03 -16.44 13.39
N ARG A 120 -3.87 -17.26 12.77
CA ARG A 120 -3.51 -17.98 11.54
C ARG A 120 -4.48 -17.69 10.41
#